data_3b5d3b918ac2ff279994152f374839a4
#
_entry.id   3b5d3b918ac2ff279994152f374839a4
#
_cell.length_a   1.000
_cell.length_b   1.000
_cell.length_c   1.000
_cell.angle_alpha   90.00
_cell.angle_beta   90.00
_cell.angle_gamma   90.00
#
_symmetry.space_group_name_H-M   'P 1'
#
loop_
_entity.id
_entity.type
_entity.pdbx_description
1 polymer ?
#
loop_
_entity_poly.entity_id
_entity_poly.type
_entity_poly.pdbx_seq_one_letter_code
_entity_poly.pdbx_strand_id
1 'polypeptide(L)'
;MKNHVMKTNRAFKEFCVLGGLAYSVCGVAQERPNIIVFLVDDMGLMDTSVPFLADESGQPVRHPLNDWYHTPNMERLAKQGICFSTFYAQSVSSPSRASIMTGQNAARHRTTNWINAESNNRTPYGPFDWNWKGLTHQDMIYPYLLQQAGYKTIHVGKAHFGCLKSEGENPTNLGFDVNIAGSAIGHPGSYHGENGYGWIKGQRARAVPDLEQYHKTHTFLSDALTLEAGKEIEKAVAEKKPFYLNMAHYACLLYTS
;
A
#
# COMPACT_ATOMS: atom_id res chain seq x y z
N MET A 1 57.01 25.80 -50.55
CA MET A 1 56.26 25.12 -49.52
C MET A 1 54.89 25.77 -49.40
N LYS A 2 53.83 25.11 -49.93
CA LYS A 2 52.45 25.66 -49.94
C LYS A 2 51.67 24.98 -48.81
N ASN A 3 51.21 25.78 -47.83
CA ASN A 3 50.35 25.34 -46.75
C ASN A 3 48.91 25.10 -47.28
N HIS A 4 48.46 23.87 -47.23
CA HIS A 4 47.07 23.52 -47.48
C HIS A 4 46.31 23.56 -46.16
N VAL A 5 45.51 24.60 -45.94
CA VAL A 5 44.55 24.68 -44.85
C VAL A 5 43.28 23.92 -45.29
N MET A 6 42.96 22.83 -44.63
CA MET A 6 41.67 22.12 -44.85
C MET A 6 40.54 23.01 -44.35
N LYS A 7 39.66 23.44 -45.27
CA LYS A 7 38.37 24.04 -44.92
C LYS A 7 37.45 22.92 -44.43
N THR A 8 37.21 22.80 -43.13
CA THR A 8 36.20 21.91 -42.58
C THR A 8 34.79 22.38 -42.99
N ASN A 9 34.06 21.52 -43.67
CA ASN A 9 32.76 21.77 -44.25
C ASN A 9 31.75 22.15 -43.13
N ARG A 10 31.27 23.38 -43.16
CA ARG A 10 30.26 23.95 -42.25
C ARG A 10 28.94 23.12 -42.27
N ALA A 11 28.61 22.55 -43.42
CA ALA A 11 27.43 21.68 -43.59
C ALA A 11 27.47 20.39 -42.77
N PHE A 12 28.66 19.82 -42.50
CA PHE A 12 28.78 18.62 -41.67
C PHE A 12 28.55 18.88 -40.17
N LYS A 13 28.90 20.08 -39.70
CA LYS A 13 28.61 20.48 -38.30
C LYS A 13 27.12 20.75 -38.06
N GLU A 14 26.42 21.34 -39.01
CA GLU A 14 24.97 21.60 -38.94
C GLU A 14 24.18 20.29 -38.99
N PHE A 15 24.63 19.30 -39.79
CA PHE A 15 23.98 17.99 -39.85
C PHE A 15 24.12 17.17 -38.58
N CYS A 16 25.26 17.25 -37.91
CA CYS A 16 25.47 16.58 -36.61
C CYS A 16 24.65 17.22 -35.46
N VAL A 17 24.41 18.53 -35.50
CA VAL A 17 23.60 19.24 -34.48
C VAL A 17 22.10 18.94 -34.68
N LEU A 18 21.62 18.91 -35.92
CA LEU A 18 20.22 18.56 -36.24
C LEU A 18 19.92 17.06 -35.97
N GLY A 19 20.87 16.16 -36.27
CA GLY A 19 20.75 14.73 -35.97
C GLY A 19 20.73 14.46 -34.46
N GLY A 20 21.55 15.16 -33.67
CA GLY A 20 21.59 15.05 -32.23
C GLY A 20 20.31 15.57 -31.54
N LEU A 21 19.71 16.64 -32.04
CA LEU A 21 18.44 17.18 -31.56
C LEU A 21 17.25 16.27 -31.91
N ALA A 22 17.24 15.62 -33.07
CA ALA A 22 16.19 14.69 -33.47
C ALA A 22 16.21 13.39 -32.68
N TYR A 23 17.38 12.92 -32.22
CA TYR A 23 17.49 11.75 -31.33
C TYR A 23 17.06 12.04 -29.88
N SER A 24 17.11 13.30 -29.46
CA SER A 24 16.67 13.71 -28.11
C SER A 24 15.15 13.81 -27.96
N VAL A 25 14.37 13.76 -29.04
CA VAL A 25 12.90 13.92 -29.02
C VAL A 25 12.16 12.57 -29.10
N CYS A 26 12.86 11.47 -29.44
CA CYS A 26 12.30 10.12 -29.43
C CYS A 26 12.66 9.34 -28.15
N GLY A 27 12.68 10.01 -26.99
CA GLY A 27 12.51 9.32 -25.73
C GLY A 27 11.10 8.75 -25.72
N VAL A 28 10.93 7.47 -26.04
CA VAL A 28 9.69 6.74 -25.77
C VAL A 28 9.41 6.99 -24.30
N ALA A 29 8.38 7.77 -23.99
CA ALA A 29 7.95 7.97 -22.62
C ALA A 29 7.62 6.57 -22.10
N GLN A 30 8.48 6.02 -21.25
CA GLN A 30 8.26 4.72 -20.64
C GLN A 30 6.92 4.81 -19.91
N GLU A 31 5.94 4.01 -20.34
CA GLU A 31 4.66 3.96 -19.66
C GLU A 31 4.90 3.63 -18.20
N ARG A 32 4.42 4.48 -17.32
CA ARG A 32 4.55 4.29 -15.87
C ARG A 32 3.61 3.16 -15.47
N PRO A 33 4.11 2.09 -14.81
CA PRO A 33 3.25 0.99 -14.40
C PRO A 33 2.28 1.44 -13.30
N ASN A 34 1.09 0.86 -13.28
CA ASN A 34 0.23 0.93 -12.11
C ASN A 34 0.82 0.09 -11.00
N ILE A 35 0.69 0.56 -9.75
CA ILE A 35 1.26 -0.08 -8.57
C ILE A 35 0.13 -0.41 -7.61
N ILE A 36 0.02 -1.67 -7.21
CA ILE A 36 -0.95 -2.11 -6.20
C ILE A 36 -0.19 -2.80 -5.06
N VAL A 37 -0.35 -2.29 -3.86
CA VAL A 37 0.01 -2.97 -2.62
C VAL A 37 -1.26 -3.55 -2.04
N PHE A 38 -1.36 -4.89 -2.03
CA PHE A 38 -2.48 -5.62 -1.46
C PHE A 38 -2.05 -6.21 -0.12
N LEU A 39 -2.56 -5.64 0.96
CA LEU A 39 -2.20 -6.01 2.32
C LEU A 39 -3.38 -6.68 3.02
N VAL A 40 -3.19 -7.90 3.49
CA VAL A 40 -4.14 -8.64 4.32
C VAL A 40 -3.64 -8.64 5.75
N ASP A 41 -4.49 -8.18 6.68
CA ASP A 41 -4.11 -8.02 8.09
C ASP A 41 -4.17 -9.37 8.81
N ASP A 42 -3.14 -9.68 9.60
CA ASP A 42 -3.02 -10.92 10.39
C ASP A 42 -3.21 -12.24 9.63
N MET A 43 -2.99 -12.25 8.32
CA MET A 43 -3.00 -13.48 7.54
C MET A 43 -1.72 -14.27 7.78
N GLY A 44 -1.86 -15.48 8.29
CA GLY A 44 -0.75 -16.39 8.51
C GLY A 44 -0.22 -17.00 7.22
N LEU A 45 1.00 -17.50 7.27
CA LEU A 45 1.69 -18.13 6.12
C LEU A 45 0.92 -19.33 5.55
N MET A 46 0.13 -20.02 6.41
CA MET A 46 -0.68 -21.18 6.06
C MET A 46 -2.14 -20.84 5.75
N ASP A 47 -2.55 -19.57 5.86
CA ASP A 47 -3.95 -19.15 5.69
C ASP A 47 -4.33 -18.91 4.23
N THR A 48 -3.64 -19.58 3.33
CA THR A 48 -3.89 -19.55 1.88
C THR A 48 -3.65 -20.93 1.27
N SER A 49 -4.18 -21.17 0.07
CA SER A 49 -3.85 -22.36 -0.71
C SER A 49 -2.50 -22.29 -1.43
N VAL A 50 -1.78 -21.17 -1.33
CA VAL A 50 -0.42 -21.00 -1.89
C VAL A 50 0.62 -21.60 -0.94
N PRO A 51 1.51 -22.51 -1.40
CA PRO A 51 2.58 -23.04 -0.58
C PRO A 51 3.73 -22.02 -0.50
N PHE A 52 3.84 -21.33 0.64
CA PHE A 52 4.92 -20.39 0.92
C PHE A 52 6.15 -21.01 1.59
N LEU A 53 6.01 -22.21 2.16
CA LEU A 53 7.16 -22.93 2.70
C LEU A 53 8.05 -23.42 1.56
N ALA A 54 9.35 -23.48 1.81
CA ALA A 54 10.33 -24.04 0.89
C ALA A 54 11.15 -25.15 1.57
N ASP A 55 11.53 -26.15 0.79
CA ASP A 55 12.50 -27.16 1.22
C ASP A 55 13.95 -26.61 1.18
N GLU A 56 14.91 -27.47 1.52
CA GLU A 56 16.33 -27.11 1.52
C GLU A 56 16.86 -26.69 0.13
N SER A 57 16.18 -27.12 -0.94
CA SER A 57 16.52 -26.75 -2.31
C SER A 57 15.84 -25.46 -2.78
N GLY A 58 14.99 -24.85 -1.91
CA GLY A 58 14.22 -23.64 -2.21
C GLY A 58 12.93 -23.90 -3.01
N GLN A 59 12.51 -25.17 -3.17
CA GLN A 59 11.29 -25.51 -3.87
C GLN A 59 10.06 -25.36 -2.93
N PRO A 60 8.91 -24.85 -3.44
CA PRO A 60 7.71 -24.74 -2.64
C PRO A 60 7.23 -26.08 -2.09
N VAL A 61 6.96 -26.13 -0.80
CA VAL A 61 6.42 -27.31 -0.10
C VAL A 61 5.00 -27.01 0.38
N ARG A 62 4.05 -27.85 -0.06
CA ARG A 62 2.66 -27.76 0.37
C ARG A 62 2.51 -28.33 1.78
N HIS A 63 1.89 -27.55 2.65
CA HIS A 63 1.50 -27.97 4.00
C HIS A 63 0.04 -28.39 4.03
N PRO A 64 -0.40 -29.39 4.84
CA PRO A 64 -1.81 -29.80 4.91
C PRO A 64 -2.80 -28.67 5.21
N LEU A 65 -2.41 -27.66 5.97
CA LEU A 65 -3.25 -26.47 6.24
C LEU A 65 -3.57 -25.66 4.98
N ASN A 66 -2.73 -25.70 3.95
CA ASN A 66 -3.02 -25.02 2.68
C ASN A 66 -4.24 -25.63 1.96
N ASP A 67 -4.63 -26.88 2.30
CA ASP A 67 -5.79 -27.55 1.70
C ASP A 67 -7.12 -27.09 2.28
N TRP A 68 -7.13 -26.41 3.41
CA TRP A 68 -8.31 -25.83 4.04
C TRP A 68 -8.78 -24.55 3.36
N TYR A 69 -7.87 -23.86 2.67
CA TYR A 69 -8.16 -22.55 2.08
C TYR A 69 -8.36 -22.66 0.57
N HIS A 70 -9.26 -21.85 0.07
CA HIS A 70 -9.54 -21.76 -1.36
C HIS A 70 -9.24 -20.35 -1.86
N THR A 71 -7.98 -20.11 -2.28
CA THR A 71 -7.49 -18.81 -2.75
C THR A 71 -6.95 -18.87 -4.18
N PRO A 72 -7.80 -19.21 -5.19
CA PRO A 72 -7.34 -19.48 -6.56
C PRO A 72 -6.71 -18.29 -7.26
N ASN A 73 -7.14 -17.06 -6.90
CA ASN A 73 -6.55 -15.85 -7.46
C ASN A 73 -5.15 -15.59 -6.91
N MET A 74 -4.90 -15.92 -5.64
CA MET A 74 -3.55 -15.84 -5.06
C MET A 74 -2.62 -16.89 -5.70
N GLU A 75 -3.12 -18.11 -5.93
CA GLU A 75 -2.36 -19.13 -6.67
C GLU A 75 -2.02 -18.68 -8.09
N ARG A 76 -2.96 -18.05 -8.79
CA ARG A 76 -2.73 -17.50 -10.13
C ARG A 76 -1.66 -16.40 -10.09
N LEU A 77 -1.73 -15.49 -9.13
CA LEU A 77 -0.74 -14.44 -8.95
C LEU A 77 0.65 -15.02 -8.63
N ALA A 78 0.71 -16.00 -7.75
CA ALA A 78 1.94 -16.69 -7.37
C ALA A 78 2.62 -17.37 -8.58
N LYS A 79 1.83 -17.95 -9.50
CA LYS A 79 2.33 -18.57 -10.74
C LYS A 79 2.84 -17.55 -11.78
N GLN A 80 2.34 -16.32 -11.73
CA GLN A 80 2.69 -15.25 -12.67
C GLN A 80 3.79 -14.32 -12.16
N GLY A 81 4.07 -14.37 -10.86
CA GLY A 81 4.98 -13.47 -10.17
C GLY A 81 6.10 -14.22 -9.43
N ILE A 82 6.62 -13.56 -8.41
CA ILE A 82 7.66 -14.08 -7.52
C ILE A 82 7.06 -14.26 -6.13
N CYS A 83 7.22 -15.45 -5.55
CA CYS A 83 6.91 -15.73 -4.15
C CYS A 83 8.18 -15.64 -3.30
N PHE A 84 8.14 -14.81 -2.25
CA PHE A 84 9.22 -14.75 -1.29
C PHE A 84 8.95 -15.75 -0.16
N SER A 85 9.82 -16.75 -0.01
CA SER A 85 9.74 -17.73 1.09
C SER A 85 10.18 -17.15 2.43
N THR A 86 10.93 -16.03 2.39
CA THR A 86 11.49 -15.38 3.58
C THR A 86 11.19 -13.87 3.49
N PHE A 87 10.06 -13.48 4.05
CA PHE A 87 9.63 -12.09 4.12
C PHE A 87 9.01 -11.83 5.49
N TYR A 88 9.56 -10.87 6.22
CA TYR A 88 9.17 -10.59 7.61
C TYR A 88 8.45 -9.26 7.73
N ALA A 89 7.29 -9.27 8.37
CA ALA A 89 6.64 -8.08 8.89
C ALA A 89 7.28 -7.64 10.22
N GLN A 90 6.88 -6.49 10.72
CA GLN A 90 7.16 -6.11 12.11
C GLN A 90 6.20 -6.88 13.06
N SER A 91 6.43 -6.76 14.37
CA SER A 91 5.72 -7.56 15.38
C SER A 91 4.20 -7.38 15.40
N VAL A 92 3.71 -6.20 15.02
CA VAL A 92 2.28 -5.85 14.99
C VAL A 92 1.94 -4.87 13.87
N SER A 93 0.65 -4.48 13.78
CA SER A 93 0.06 -3.70 12.69
C SER A 93 0.75 -2.35 12.41
N SER A 94 0.75 -1.40 13.36
CA SER A 94 1.27 -0.05 13.09
C SER A 94 2.74 -0.01 12.70
N PRO A 95 3.66 -0.75 13.36
CA PRO A 95 5.05 -0.85 12.92
C PRO A 95 5.20 -1.37 11.50
N SER A 96 4.46 -2.43 11.14
CA SER A 96 4.49 -2.99 9.78
C SER A 96 4.02 -1.98 8.74
N ARG A 97 2.93 -1.26 9.03
CA ARG A 97 2.35 -0.26 8.14
C ARG A 97 3.25 0.96 7.98
N ALA A 98 3.84 1.45 9.09
CA ALA A 98 4.85 2.51 9.04
C ALA A 98 6.09 2.07 8.23
N SER A 99 6.56 0.83 8.39
CA SER A 99 7.66 0.29 7.61
C SER A 99 7.34 0.21 6.11
N ILE A 100 6.12 -0.21 5.75
CA ILE A 100 5.67 -0.23 4.35
C ILE A 100 5.66 1.19 3.77
N MET A 101 5.12 2.18 4.50
CA MET A 101 5.01 3.56 4.00
C MET A 101 6.36 4.27 3.88
N THR A 102 7.31 3.97 4.77
CA THR A 102 8.58 4.71 4.86
C THR A 102 9.78 3.97 4.28
N GLY A 103 9.68 2.66 4.02
CA GLY A 103 10.82 1.81 3.67
C GLY A 103 11.83 1.64 4.81
N GLN A 104 11.44 1.93 6.06
CA GLN A 104 12.30 1.87 7.23
C GLN A 104 11.88 0.76 8.19
N ASN A 105 12.81 0.23 8.97
CA ASN A 105 12.47 -0.68 10.05
C ASN A 105 11.94 0.07 11.29
N ALA A 106 11.30 -0.66 12.21
CA ALA A 106 10.65 -0.08 13.38
C ALA A 106 11.60 0.67 14.31
N ALA A 107 12.86 0.26 14.41
CA ALA A 107 13.85 0.97 15.22
C ALA A 107 14.15 2.38 14.68
N ARG A 108 14.03 2.58 13.36
CA ARG A 108 14.30 3.86 12.72
C ARG A 108 13.12 4.83 12.78
N HIS A 109 11.91 4.38 12.43
CA HIS A 109 10.71 5.23 12.52
C HIS A 109 10.11 5.28 13.94
N ARG A 110 10.64 4.49 14.88
CA ARG A 110 10.30 4.46 16.30
C ARG A 110 8.86 4.07 16.65
N THR A 111 8.08 3.66 15.70
CA THR A 111 6.78 3.02 15.94
C THR A 111 7.02 1.54 16.15
N THR A 112 7.23 1.12 17.41
CA THR A 112 7.65 -0.24 17.78
C THR A 112 6.53 -1.10 18.36
N ASN A 113 5.35 -0.49 18.57
CA ASN A 113 4.16 -1.15 19.07
C ASN A 113 2.94 -0.67 18.26
N TRP A 114 1.78 -1.33 18.43
CA TRP A 114 0.55 -0.85 17.83
C TRP A 114 0.14 0.50 18.44
N ILE A 115 -0.30 1.40 17.59
CA ILE A 115 -0.76 2.74 18.01
C ILE A 115 -2.19 2.60 18.54
N ASN A 116 -2.41 2.98 19.81
CA ASN A 116 -3.76 3.14 20.32
C ASN A 116 -4.37 4.42 19.72
N ALA A 117 -5.60 4.30 19.22
CA ALA A 117 -6.26 5.45 18.60
C ALA A 117 -6.46 6.64 19.57
N GLU A 118 -6.76 6.36 20.84
CA GLU A 118 -7.19 7.37 21.80
C GLU A 118 -6.06 7.90 22.69
N SER A 119 -5.02 7.10 22.94
CA SER A 119 -4.01 7.43 23.96
C SER A 119 -2.67 6.75 23.72
N ASN A 120 -1.63 7.29 24.37
CA ASN A 120 -0.33 6.66 24.42
C ASN A 120 -0.37 5.35 25.23
N ASN A 121 -0.17 4.22 24.57
CA ASN A 121 -0.11 2.88 25.19
C ASN A 121 1.32 2.42 25.49
N ARG A 122 2.21 3.35 25.83
CA ARG A 122 3.59 3.04 26.19
C ARG A 122 3.66 2.03 27.35
N THR A 123 4.57 1.08 27.23
CA THR A 123 4.92 0.16 28.31
C THR A 123 6.27 0.53 28.93
N PRO A 124 6.57 0.07 30.17
CA PRO A 124 7.88 0.32 30.79
C PRO A 124 9.05 -0.36 30.05
N TYR A 125 8.79 -1.29 29.16
CA TYR A 125 9.78 -2.06 28.40
C TYR A 125 10.01 -1.53 26.97
N GLY A 126 9.24 -0.54 26.53
CA GLY A 126 9.40 0.09 25.21
C GLY A 126 10.52 1.14 25.19
N PRO A 127 10.96 1.57 24.00
CA PRO A 127 11.92 2.66 23.89
C PRO A 127 11.36 3.94 24.50
N PHE A 128 12.24 4.76 25.09
CA PHE A 128 11.83 5.99 25.77
C PHE A 128 11.11 6.96 24.82
N ASP A 129 11.57 7.03 23.58
CA ASP A 129 11.16 7.99 22.56
C ASP A 129 10.32 7.35 21.44
N TRP A 130 9.55 6.29 21.74
CA TRP A 130 8.73 5.65 20.73
C TRP A 130 7.67 6.60 20.14
N ASN A 131 7.45 6.46 18.83
CA ASN A 131 6.51 7.30 18.10
C ASN A 131 5.09 6.71 18.17
N TRP A 132 4.34 7.07 19.19
CA TRP A 132 2.95 6.64 19.38
C TRP A 132 1.93 7.48 18.60
N LYS A 133 2.33 8.64 18.10
CA LYS A 133 1.46 9.50 17.28
C LYS A 133 1.36 9.03 15.84
N GLY A 134 2.36 8.30 15.37
CA GLY A 134 2.40 7.77 14.01
C GLY A 134 3.08 8.67 13.00
N LEU A 135 2.75 8.44 11.73
CA LEU A 135 3.34 9.12 10.60
C LEU A 135 2.82 10.57 10.46
N THR A 136 3.66 11.41 9.89
CA THR A 136 3.39 12.82 9.57
C THR A 136 3.81 13.13 8.14
N HIS A 137 3.43 14.29 7.61
CA HIS A 137 3.91 14.78 6.30
C HIS A 137 5.42 15.03 6.25
N GLN A 138 6.08 15.13 7.41
CA GLN A 138 7.55 15.30 7.49
C GLN A 138 8.31 13.99 7.32
N ASP A 139 7.63 12.86 7.46
CA ASP A 139 8.23 11.56 7.19
C ASP A 139 8.37 11.39 5.68
N MET A 140 9.50 10.81 5.26
CA MET A 140 9.67 10.46 3.84
C MET A 140 8.84 9.22 3.54
N ILE A 141 7.64 9.43 3.00
CA ILE A 141 6.69 8.38 2.66
C ILE A 141 6.50 8.27 1.15
N TYR A 142 6.52 7.05 0.63
CA TYR A 142 6.48 6.85 -0.82
C TYR A 142 5.16 7.24 -1.50
N PRO A 143 3.96 7.18 -0.86
CA PRO A 143 2.75 7.73 -1.47
C PRO A 143 2.89 9.18 -1.88
N TYR A 144 3.49 10.02 -1.04
CA TYR A 144 3.76 11.43 -1.35
C TYR A 144 4.72 11.58 -2.55
N LEU A 145 5.77 10.76 -2.60
CA LEU A 145 6.70 10.76 -3.74
C LEU A 145 6.02 10.34 -5.04
N LEU A 146 5.14 9.34 -4.99
CA LEU A 146 4.37 8.89 -6.14
C LEU A 146 3.35 9.95 -6.58
N GLN A 147 2.69 10.63 -5.65
CA GLN A 147 1.79 11.75 -5.95
C GLN A 147 2.55 12.85 -6.68
N GLN A 148 3.72 13.27 -6.19
CA GLN A 148 4.58 14.25 -6.87
C GLN A 148 5.06 13.77 -8.25
N ALA A 149 5.24 12.47 -8.43
CA ALA A 149 5.56 11.89 -9.72
C ALA A 149 4.35 11.79 -10.67
N GLY A 150 3.17 12.28 -10.29
CA GLY A 150 1.97 12.34 -11.11
C GLY A 150 1.11 11.08 -11.10
N TYR A 151 1.32 10.18 -10.13
CA TYR A 151 0.40 9.08 -9.87
C TYR A 151 -0.85 9.58 -9.16
N LYS A 152 -2.00 8.98 -9.46
CA LYS A 152 -3.17 9.04 -8.58
C LYS A 152 -2.96 8.07 -7.42
N THR A 153 -2.90 8.60 -6.21
CA THR A 153 -2.62 7.82 -5.01
C THR A 153 -3.89 7.53 -4.23
N ILE A 154 -4.17 6.25 -4.01
CA ILE A 154 -5.45 5.75 -3.50
C ILE A 154 -5.18 4.87 -2.29
N HIS A 155 -5.84 5.15 -1.17
CA HIS A 155 -5.89 4.29 0.01
C HIS A 155 -7.29 3.75 0.20
N VAL A 156 -7.43 2.44 0.39
CA VAL A 156 -8.70 1.77 0.69
C VAL A 156 -8.50 0.78 1.83
N GLY A 157 -9.25 0.94 2.91
CA GLY A 157 -9.27 0.05 4.05
C GLY A 157 -8.47 0.53 5.26
N LYS A 158 -7.91 -0.38 6.04
CA LYS A 158 -7.22 -0.09 7.30
C LYS A 158 -5.96 0.76 7.09
N ALA A 159 -5.96 1.98 7.61
CA ALA A 159 -4.78 2.85 7.63
C ALA A 159 -3.90 2.59 8.86
N HIS A 160 -4.38 2.94 10.03
CA HIS A 160 -3.67 2.74 11.31
C HIS A 160 -2.25 3.34 11.29
N PHE A 161 -2.09 4.48 10.60
CA PHE A 161 -0.82 5.19 10.43
C PHE A 161 -0.53 6.16 11.59
N GLY A 162 -1.56 6.52 12.36
CA GLY A 162 -1.44 7.44 13.49
C GLY A 162 -2.65 7.37 14.42
N CYS A 163 -2.54 8.00 15.58
CA CYS A 163 -3.63 8.12 16.54
C CYS A 163 -4.65 9.18 16.13
N LEU A 164 -5.80 9.21 16.81
CA LEU A 164 -6.81 10.28 16.63
C LEU A 164 -6.19 11.66 16.83
N LYS A 165 -6.58 12.62 16.02
CA LYS A 165 -6.11 14.00 16.00
C LYS A 165 -4.62 14.16 15.65
N SER A 166 -3.96 13.12 15.18
CA SER A 166 -2.64 13.22 14.54
C SER A 166 -2.79 13.32 13.01
N GLU A 167 -1.72 13.71 12.32
CA GLU A 167 -1.74 13.73 10.85
C GLU A 167 -1.99 12.35 10.25
N GLY A 168 -1.39 11.32 10.84
CA GLY A 168 -1.53 9.93 10.41
C GLY A 168 -2.92 9.33 10.63
N GLU A 169 -3.86 10.04 11.27
CA GLU A 169 -5.25 9.63 11.34
C GLU A 169 -5.89 9.55 9.94
N ASN A 170 -5.59 10.53 9.09
CA ASN A 170 -6.15 10.60 7.75
C ASN A 170 -5.06 10.41 6.68
N PRO A 171 -5.12 9.32 5.88
CA PRO A 171 -4.19 9.07 4.79
C PRO A 171 -4.02 10.22 3.79
N THR A 172 -5.01 11.09 3.60
CA THR A 172 -4.87 12.24 2.69
C THR A 172 -3.81 13.24 3.16
N ASN A 173 -3.50 13.30 4.45
CA ASN A 173 -2.40 14.11 4.97
C ASN A 173 -1.02 13.50 4.64
N LEU A 174 -1.00 12.26 4.17
CA LEU A 174 0.19 11.46 3.93
C LEU A 174 0.41 11.19 2.42
N GLY A 175 -0.09 12.09 1.56
CA GLY A 175 0.14 12.00 0.11
C GLY A 175 -0.79 11.03 -0.64
N PHE A 176 -1.92 10.67 -0.07
CA PHE A 176 -2.99 10.01 -0.79
C PHE A 176 -4.01 11.03 -1.32
N ASP A 177 -4.37 10.94 -2.60
CA ASP A 177 -5.42 11.77 -3.21
C ASP A 177 -6.82 11.30 -2.78
N VAL A 178 -6.95 10.00 -2.51
CA VAL A 178 -8.20 9.35 -2.11
C VAL A 178 -7.97 8.51 -0.87
N ASN A 179 -8.86 8.64 0.10
CA ASN A 179 -8.95 7.77 1.27
C ASN A 179 -10.37 7.24 1.40
N ILE A 180 -10.52 5.92 1.49
CA ILE A 180 -11.78 5.24 1.74
C ILE A 180 -11.57 4.27 2.88
N ALA A 181 -12.35 4.40 3.94
CA ALA A 181 -12.32 3.56 5.13
C ALA A 181 -11.02 3.61 5.96
N GLY A 182 -10.07 4.49 5.61
CA GLY A 182 -8.82 4.65 6.34
C GLY A 182 -8.95 5.63 7.50
N SER A 183 -8.55 5.23 8.70
CA SER A 183 -8.56 6.07 9.90
C SER A 183 -7.56 5.57 10.95
N ALA A 184 -7.60 6.14 12.16
CA ALA A 184 -6.77 5.72 13.29
C ALA A 184 -7.13 4.35 13.87
N ILE A 185 -8.26 3.76 13.49
CA ILE A 185 -8.72 2.49 14.08
C ILE A 185 -7.84 1.32 13.65
N GLY A 186 -7.51 0.47 14.61
CA GLY A 186 -6.71 -0.75 14.36
C GLY A 186 -7.53 -1.97 13.96
N HIS A 187 -8.84 -1.98 14.22
CA HIS A 187 -9.78 -3.03 13.84
C HIS A 187 -11.18 -2.46 13.66
N PRO A 188 -12.07 -3.10 12.87
CA PRO A 188 -13.43 -2.59 12.66
C PRO A 188 -14.32 -2.91 13.87
N GLY A 189 -15.34 -2.10 14.08
CA GLY A 189 -16.40 -2.38 15.08
C GLY A 189 -17.33 -3.52 14.67
N SER A 190 -17.43 -3.79 13.37
CA SER A 190 -18.15 -4.92 12.78
C SER A 190 -17.67 -5.12 11.34
N TYR A 191 -17.75 -6.38 10.86
CA TYR A 191 -17.49 -6.70 9.45
C TYR A 191 -18.78 -6.70 8.59
N HIS A 192 -19.95 -6.46 9.19
CA HIS A 192 -21.25 -6.61 8.54
C HIS A 192 -21.91 -5.27 8.24
N GLY A 193 -22.40 -5.12 7.02
CA GLY A 193 -23.14 -3.94 6.58
C GLY A 193 -24.43 -3.72 7.36
N GLU A 194 -25.10 -4.79 7.83
CA GLU A 194 -26.27 -4.72 8.71
C GLU A 194 -25.99 -3.93 9.98
N ASN A 195 -24.76 -4.00 10.47
CA ASN A 195 -24.28 -3.26 11.65
C ASN A 195 -23.65 -1.90 11.28
N GLY A 196 -23.65 -1.53 9.98
CA GLY A 196 -23.00 -0.32 9.48
C GLY A 196 -21.52 -0.31 9.81
N TYR A 197 -20.86 -1.46 9.81
CA TYR A 197 -19.44 -1.63 10.16
C TYR A 197 -19.06 -1.02 11.51
N GLY A 198 -20.00 -1.05 12.47
CA GLY A 198 -19.86 -0.47 13.81
C GLY A 198 -20.69 0.80 14.07
N TRP A 199 -21.20 1.49 13.04
CA TRP A 199 -21.98 2.73 13.19
C TRP A 199 -23.36 2.50 13.78
N ILE A 200 -24.08 1.47 13.32
CA ILE A 200 -25.46 1.19 13.70
C ILE A 200 -25.51 0.33 14.97
N LYS A 201 -24.72 -0.74 14.97
CA LYS A 201 -24.64 -1.68 16.07
C LYS A 201 -23.19 -2.15 16.20
N GLY A 202 -22.67 -2.17 17.40
CA GLY A 202 -21.30 -2.57 17.69
C GLY A 202 -20.53 -1.45 18.39
N GLN A 203 -19.25 -1.37 18.14
CA GLN A 203 -18.36 -0.42 18.80
C GLN A 203 -18.15 0.83 17.95
N ARG A 204 -18.88 1.88 18.25
CA ARG A 204 -18.83 3.13 17.50
C ARG A 204 -17.44 3.77 17.44
N ALA A 205 -16.64 3.60 18.50
CA ALA A 205 -15.24 4.04 18.53
C ALA A 205 -14.34 3.31 17.53
N ARG A 206 -14.83 2.21 16.97
CA ARG A 206 -14.15 1.38 15.96
C ARG A 206 -14.95 1.30 14.65
N ALA A 207 -15.91 2.21 14.46
CA ALA A 207 -16.72 2.24 13.25
C ALA A 207 -15.89 2.63 12.03
N VAL A 208 -16.03 1.90 10.95
CA VAL A 208 -15.32 2.15 9.70
C VAL A 208 -16.00 3.30 8.96
N PRO A 209 -15.29 4.37 8.57
CA PRO A 209 -15.86 5.50 7.85
C PRO A 209 -16.06 5.23 6.35
N ASP A 210 -16.72 6.16 5.65
CA ASP A 210 -16.79 6.28 4.19
C ASP A 210 -17.50 5.12 3.47
N LEU A 211 -18.30 4.31 4.19
CA LEU A 211 -19.01 3.15 3.64
C LEU A 211 -20.53 3.19 3.90
N GLU A 212 -21.10 4.39 4.09
CA GLU A 212 -22.50 4.59 4.46
C GLU A 212 -23.49 3.98 3.45
N GLN A 213 -23.11 3.92 2.16
CA GLN A 213 -23.90 3.33 1.09
C GLN A 213 -24.14 1.81 1.25
N TYR A 214 -23.33 1.16 2.05
CA TYR A 214 -23.45 -0.27 2.37
C TYR A 214 -24.12 -0.55 3.72
N HIS A 215 -24.48 0.49 4.50
CA HIS A 215 -25.16 0.31 5.78
C HIS A 215 -26.52 -0.34 5.57
N LYS A 216 -26.89 -1.23 6.50
CA LYS A 216 -28.13 -2.03 6.46
C LYS A 216 -28.24 -2.99 5.27
N THR A 217 -27.15 -3.29 4.62
CA THR A 217 -27.08 -4.31 3.56
C THR A 217 -26.36 -5.56 4.08
N HIS A 218 -26.42 -6.66 3.32
CA HIS A 218 -25.68 -7.90 3.60
C HIS A 218 -24.23 -7.84 3.07
N THR A 219 -23.74 -6.66 2.65
CA THR A 219 -22.38 -6.51 2.12
C THR A 219 -21.36 -6.71 3.23
N PHE A 220 -20.46 -7.65 3.06
CA PHE A 220 -19.35 -7.85 3.98
C PHE A 220 -18.28 -6.75 3.77
N LEU A 221 -17.53 -6.41 4.81
CA LEU A 221 -16.57 -5.30 4.76
C LEU A 221 -15.53 -5.48 3.64
N SER A 222 -15.00 -6.68 3.47
CA SER A 222 -14.03 -6.94 2.40
C SER A 222 -14.61 -6.75 1.00
N ASP A 223 -15.88 -7.06 0.80
CA ASP A 223 -16.58 -6.84 -0.47
C ASP A 223 -16.79 -5.35 -0.72
N ALA A 224 -17.25 -4.60 0.30
CA ALA A 224 -17.43 -3.15 0.22
C ALA A 224 -16.11 -2.45 -0.17
N LEU A 225 -15.02 -2.78 0.51
CA LEU A 225 -13.69 -2.23 0.22
C LEU A 225 -13.24 -2.58 -1.21
N THR A 226 -13.46 -3.82 -1.65
CA THR A 226 -13.09 -4.27 -3.00
C THR A 226 -13.89 -3.52 -4.07
N LEU A 227 -15.20 -3.32 -3.86
CA LEU A 227 -16.05 -2.57 -4.77
C LEU A 227 -15.61 -1.10 -4.88
N GLU A 228 -15.28 -0.45 -3.75
CA GLU A 228 -14.79 0.93 -3.77
C GLU A 228 -13.42 1.05 -4.43
N ALA A 229 -12.50 0.13 -4.17
CA ALA A 229 -11.21 0.09 -4.85
C ALA A 229 -11.37 -0.06 -6.37
N GLY A 230 -12.29 -0.92 -6.82
CA GLY A 230 -12.62 -1.08 -8.24
C GLY A 230 -13.07 0.22 -8.90
N LYS A 231 -13.98 0.96 -8.25
CA LYS A 231 -14.46 2.27 -8.74
C LYS A 231 -13.32 3.28 -8.89
N GLU A 232 -12.39 3.34 -7.93
CA GLU A 232 -11.26 4.27 -8.02
C GLU A 232 -10.24 3.88 -9.09
N ILE A 233 -10.02 2.57 -9.30
CA ILE A 233 -9.21 2.06 -10.42
C ILE A 233 -9.84 2.47 -11.76
N GLU A 234 -11.15 2.26 -11.93
CA GLU A 234 -11.88 2.64 -13.16
C GLU A 234 -11.77 4.14 -13.44
N LYS A 235 -11.90 4.99 -12.41
CA LYS A 235 -11.70 6.45 -12.53
C LYS A 235 -10.29 6.79 -12.98
N ALA A 236 -9.26 6.19 -12.37
CA ALA A 236 -7.86 6.46 -12.74
C ALA A 236 -7.57 6.03 -14.17
N VAL A 237 -8.09 4.89 -14.60
CA VAL A 237 -7.97 4.39 -15.99
C VAL A 237 -8.68 5.33 -16.98
N ALA A 238 -9.89 5.77 -16.66
CA ALA A 238 -10.63 6.74 -17.50
C ALA A 238 -9.89 8.08 -17.61
N GLU A 239 -9.23 8.53 -16.54
CA GLU A 239 -8.38 9.72 -16.50
C GLU A 239 -7.02 9.52 -17.20
N LYS A 240 -6.68 8.30 -17.63
CA LYS A 240 -5.38 7.91 -18.21
C LYS A 240 -4.21 8.29 -17.29
N LYS A 241 -4.39 8.20 -15.98
CA LYS A 241 -3.35 8.44 -14.98
C LYS A 241 -2.78 7.13 -14.47
N PRO A 242 -1.46 6.99 -14.35
CA PRO A 242 -0.90 5.90 -13.58
C PRO A 242 -1.39 6.01 -12.14
N PHE A 243 -1.71 4.90 -11.49
CA PHE A 243 -2.19 4.92 -10.12
C PHE A 243 -1.33 4.05 -9.20
N TYR A 244 -1.31 4.46 -7.94
CA TYR A 244 -0.88 3.69 -6.80
C TYR A 244 -2.09 3.40 -5.92
N LEU A 245 -2.39 2.14 -5.70
CA LEU A 245 -3.44 1.69 -4.78
C LEU A 245 -2.82 0.95 -3.59
N ASN A 246 -3.05 1.47 -2.39
CA ASN A 246 -2.83 0.76 -1.14
C ASN A 246 -4.15 0.12 -0.69
N MET A 247 -4.37 -1.12 -1.10
CA MET A 247 -5.54 -1.93 -0.71
C MET A 247 -5.21 -2.68 0.56
N ALA A 248 -5.71 -2.18 1.69
CA ALA A 248 -5.39 -2.70 3.01
C ALA A 248 -6.65 -3.25 3.70
N HIS A 249 -6.90 -4.54 3.53
CA HIS A 249 -8.05 -5.20 4.15
C HIS A 249 -7.96 -5.23 5.67
N TYR A 250 -9.12 -5.16 6.35
CA TYR A 250 -9.24 -5.44 7.78
C TYR A 250 -9.29 -6.95 8.08
N ALA A 251 -9.59 -7.80 7.09
CA ALA A 251 -9.54 -9.26 7.23
C ALA A 251 -8.08 -9.69 7.35
N CYS A 252 -7.80 -10.69 8.02
CA CYS A 252 -8.22 -11.71 8.90
C CYS A 252 -8.24 -11.31 10.40
N LEU A 253 -8.15 -10.04 10.72
CA LEU A 253 -8.12 -9.55 12.10
C LEU A 253 -9.39 -9.96 12.84
N LEU A 254 -9.25 -10.65 13.98
CA LEU A 254 -10.34 -11.02 14.88
C LEU A 254 -11.43 -11.97 14.31
N TYR A 255 -11.08 -12.92 13.46
CA TYR A 255 -12.01 -13.97 13.05
C TYR A 255 -12.39 -14.95 14.17
N THR A 256 -11.73 -14.87 15.32
CA THR A 256 -11.87 -15.83 16.43
C THR A 256 -12.55 -15.26 17.67
N SER A 257 -13.26 -14.15 17.56
CA SER A 257 -14.04 -13.59 18.68
C SER A 257 -15.54 -13.65 18.47
#